data_ae949034c071d21a6f7e994fe13ed8e8
#
_entry.id   ae949034c071d21a6f7e994fe13ed8e8
#
_cell.length_a   1.000
_cell.length_b   1.000
_cell.length_c   1.000
_cell.angle_alpha   90.00
_cell.angle_beta   90.00
_cell.angle_gamma   90.00
#
_symmetry.space_group_name_H-M   'P 1'
#
loop_
_entity.id
_entity.type
_entity.pdbx_description
1 polymer ?
#
loop_
_entity_poly.entity_id
_entity_poly.type
_entity_poly.pdbx_seq_one_letter_code
_entity_poly.pdbx_strand_id
1 'polypeptide(L)'
;MDVSRPSNSGHCTSRDRFFGYLDDCKALMFTADQLVAHAVGDYLLQSEWMAVEKTKRSLPALIHCLFYLIPFLFITQNPATLAVIGGTHFVIDRWHLARYVAWLKNRPWPGSSSWSECKATGFHPDTPPWLSAWLVIIVDNVMHVVINGLAIAYIGT
;
A
#
# COMPACT_ATOMS: atom_id res chain seq x y z
N MET A 1 -5.50 -12.07 62.10
CA MET A 1 -5.33 -13.02 61.00
C MET A 1 -4.92 -12.19 59.79
N ASP A 2 -3.64 -12.22 59.48
CA ASP A 2 -3.02 -11.44 58.43
C ASP A 2 -2.99 -12.31 57.14
N VAL A 3 -3.73 -11.90 56.13
CA VAL A 3 -3.79 -12.62 54.85
C VAL A 3 -2.78 -11.95 53.89
N SER A 4 -1.55 -12.47 53.93
CA SER A 4 -0.49 -12.10 52.98
C SER A 4 -0.88 -12.52 51.57
N ARG A 5 -1.10 -11.50 50.67
CA ARG A 5 -1.20 -11.69 49.23
C ARG A 5 0.14 -12.20 48.66
N PRO A 6 0.17 -13.24 47.85
CA PRO A 6 1.39 -13.61 47.13
C PRO A 6 1.65 -12.53 46.05
N SER A 7 2.82 -11.90 46.13
CA SER A 7 3.35 -11.03 45.06
C SER A 7 3.78 -11.93 43.89
N ASN A 8 2.94 -11.99 42.87
CA ASN A 8 3.30 -12.65 41.61
C ASN A 8 4.19 -11.71 40.80
N SER A 9 5.48 -11.70 41.13
CA SER A 9 6.51 -11.07 40.31
C SER A 9 6.82 -11.97 39.11
N GLY A 10 5.86 -12.04 38.16
CA GLY A 10 6.11 -12.66 36.88
C GLY A 10 7.27 -11.95 36.18
N HIS A 11 8.39 -12.63 36.07
CA HIS A 11 9.56 -12.17 35.33
C HIS A 11 9.15 -12.10 33.85
N CYS A 12 8.74 -10.89 33.41
CA CYS A 12 8.51 -10.63 31.99
C CYS A 12 9.86 -10.78 31.26
N THR A 13 10.03 -11.83 30.51
CA THR A 13 11.28 -12.10 29.80
C THR A 13 11.46 -11.11 28.64
N SER A 14 12.69 -10.89 28.22
CA SER A 14 12.98 -10.07 27.04
C SER A 14 12.29 -10.63 25.79
N ARG A 15 12.03 -11.94 25.77
CA ARG A 15 11.30 -12.65 24.71
C ARG A 15 9.83 -12.27 24.67
N ASP A 16 9.17 -12.19 25.83
CA ASP A 16 7.75 -11.82 25.92
C ASP A 16 7.53 -10.37 25.47
N ARG A 17 8.47 -9.48 25.80
CA ARG A 17 8.46 -8.08 25.33
C ARG A 17 8.69 -7.98 23.83
N PHE A 18 9.56 -8.81 23.27
CA PHE A 18 9.82 -8.81 21.82
C PHE A 18 8.60 -9.32 21.03
N PHE A 19 7.95 -10.40 21.48
CA PHE A 19 6.75 -10.92 20.84
C PHE A 19 5.56 -9.96 21.02
N GLY A 20 5.36 -9.37 22.18
CA GLY A 20 4.34 -8.34 22.42
C GLY A 20 4.54 -7.13 21.50
N TYR A 21 5.76 -6.65 21.34
CA TYR A 21 6.09 -5.55 20.42
C TYR A 21 5.81 -5.92 18.95
N LEU A 22 6.13 -7.14 18.51
CA LEU A 22 5.84 -7.59 17.15
C LEU A 22 4.34 -7.75 16.89
N ASP A 23 3.57 -8.16 17.89
CA ASP A 23 2.12 -8.31 17.78
C ASP A 23 1.42 -6.94 17.75
N ASP A 24 1.88 -5.97 18.54
CA ASP A 24 1.42 -4.58 18.49
C ASP A 24 1.75 -3.91 17.14
N CYS A 25 2.96 -4.13 16.61
CA CYS A 25 3.34 -3.65 15.29
C CYS A 25 2.52 -4.29 14.15
N LYS A 26 2.22 -5.58 14.25
CA LYS A 26 1.36 -6.27 13.26
C LYS A 26 -0.08 -5.78 13.32
N ALA A 27 -0.60 -5.51 14.51
CA ALA A 27 -1.96 -4.98 14.68
C ALA A 27 -2.13 -3.57 14.06
N LEU A 28 -1.05 -2.77 14.01
CA LEU A 28 -1.05 -1.42 13.45
C LEU A 28 -0.72 -1.39 11.94
N MET A 29 -0.21 -2.48 11.36
CA MET A 29 0.25 -2.49 9.96
C MET A 29 -0.89 -2.33 8.95
N PHE A 30 -2.06 -2.90 9.20
CA PHE A 30 -3.23 -2.84 8.32
C PHE A 30 -4.47 -2.43 9.10
N THR A 31 -4.75 -1.13 9.14
CA THR A 31 -5.93 -0.56 9.80
C THR A 31 -7.03 -0.22 8.79
N ALA A 32 -8.29 -0.22 9.25
CA ALA A 32 -9.42 0.21 8.43
C ALA A 32 -9.26 1.67 7.97
N ASP A 33 -8.72 2.54 8.82
CA ASP A 33 -8.50 3.96 8.51
C ASP A 33 -7.53 4.14 7.36
N GLN A 34 -6.48 3.34 7.29
CA GLN A 34 -5.52 3.33 6.19
C GLN A 34 -6.18 2.92 4.86
N LEU A 35 -7.04 1.89 4.88
CA LEU A 35 -7.77 1.46 3.68
C LEU A 35 -8.75 2.54 3.22
N VAL A 36 -9.44 3.18 4.17
CA VAL A 36 -10.35 4.30 3.86
C VAL A 36 -9.57 5.49 3.31
N ALA A 37 -8.45 5.86 3.91
CA ALA A 37 -7.61 6.95 3.43
C ALA A 37 -7.10 6.71 2.01
N HIS A 38 -6.64 5.48 1.71
CA HIS A 38 -6.25 5.09 0.37
C HIS A 38 -7.41 5.21 -0.61
N ALA A 39 -8.59 4.65 -0.29
CA ALA A 39 -9.74 4.71 -1.17
C ALA A 39 -10.24 6.15 -1.40
N VAL A 40 -10.23 6.99 -0.37
CA VAL A 40 -10.59 8.41 -0.51
C VAL A 40 -9.59 9.13 -1.42
N GLY A 41 -8.30 8.89 -1.25
CA GLY A 41 -7.25 9.50 -2.08
C GLY A 41 -7.36 9.11 -3.56
N ASP A 42 -7.50 7.82 -3.84
CA ASP A 42 -7.47 7.29 -5.20
C ASP A 42 -8.79 7.38 -5.97
N TYR A 43 -9.94 7.34 -5.27
CA TYR A 43 -11.23 7.26 -5.94
C TYR A 43 -12.11 8.49 -5.73
N LEU A 44 -11.99 9.18 -4.60
CA LEU A 44 -12.83 10.35 -4.30
C LEU A 44 -12.14 11.66 -4.65
N LEU A 45 -10.85 11.80 -4.36
CA LEU A 45 -10.11 13.06 -4.58
C LEU A 45 -9.41 13.10 -5.93
N GLN A 46 -9.28 11.99 -6.62
CA GLN A 46 -8.69 11.93 -7.95
C GLN A 46 -9.70 12.39 -9.01
N SER A 47 -9.38 13.47 -9.74
CA SER A 47 -10.18 13.90 -10.90
C SER A 47 -9.91 13.01 -12.12
N GLU A 48 -10.81 13.02 -13.11
CA GLU A 48 -10.64 12.33 -14.40
C GLU A 48 -9.32 12.74 -15.09
N TRP A 49 -9.03 14.05 -15.09
CA TRP A 49 -7.79 14.57 -15.68
C TRP A 49 -6.54 13.97 -15.00
N MET A 50 -6.53 13.87 -13.67
CA MET A 50 -5.43 13.22 -12.95
C MET A 50 -5.31 11.74 -13.33
N ALA A 51 -6.43 11.02 -13.37
CA ALA A 51 -6.46 9.59 -13.68
C ALA A 51 -5.91 9.29 -15.08
N VAL A 52 -6.27 10.09 -16.08
CA VAL A 52 -5.87 9.89 -17.48
C VAL A 52 -4.44 10.34 -17.75
N GLU A 53 -3.98 11.40 -17.08
CA GLU A 53 -2.69 12.02 -17.38
C GLU A 53 -1.55 11.64 -16.45
N LYS A 54 -1.82 11.08 -15.24
CA LYS A 54 -0.78 10.75 -14.24
C LYS A 54 0.27 9.77 -14.76
N THR A 55 -0.10 8.85 -15.63
CA THR A 55 0.86 7.89 -16.24
C THR A 55 1.70 8.49 -17.37
N LYS A 56 1.27 9.62 -17.95
CA LYS A 56 1.92 10.25 -19.11
C LYS A 56 2.80 11.44 -18.71
N ARG A 57 2.39 12.21 -17.71
CA ARG A 57 3.02 13.48 -17.31
C ARG A 57 3.24 13.52 -15.81
N SER A 58 4.39 14.09 -15.40
CA SER A 58 4.76 14.14 -13.96
C SER A 58 3.93 15.15 -13.16
N LEU A 59 3.48 16.25 -13.78
CA LEU A 59 2.69 17.27 -13.07
C LEU A 59 1.32 16.74 -12.60
N PRO A 60 0.49 16.09 -13.44
CA PRO A 60 -0.75 15.47 -12.97
C PRO A 60 -0.51 14.39 -11.90
N ALA A 61 0.54 13.59 -12.03
CA ALA A 61 0.92 12.60 -11.02
C ALA A 61 1.28 13.25 -9.68
N LEU A 62 2.04 14.35 -9.71
CA LEU A 62 2.40 15.09 -8.49
C LEU A 62 1.17 15.71 -7.82
N ILE A 63 0.31 16.35 -8.60
CA ILE A 63 -0.93 16.92 -8.07
C ILE A 63 -1.81 15.83 -7.45
N HIS A 64 -1.97 14.70 -8.13
CA HIS A 64 -2.67 13.55 -7.57
C HIS A 64 -2.07 13.08 -6.25
N CYS A 65 -0.74 12.95 -6.15
CA CYS A 65 -0.06 12.58 -4.91
C CYS A 65 -0.34 13.56 -3.76
N LEU A 66 -0.38 14.86 -4.04
CA LEU A 66 -0.68 15.86 -3.01
C LEU A 66 -2.11 15.68 -2.49
N PHE A 67 -3.09 15.46 -3.36
CA PHE A 67 -4.46 15.16 -2.95
C PHE A 67 -4.57 13.81 -2.23
N TYR A 68 -3.83 12.80 -2.69
CA TYR A 68 -3.77 11.49 -2.06
C TYR A 68 -3.27 11.54 -0.61
N LEU A 69 -2.32 12.42 -0.30
CA LEU A 69 -1.78 12.56 1.07
C LEU A 69 -2.76 13.22 2.05
N ILE A 70 -3.76 13.95 1.58
CA ILE A 70 -4.69 14.68 2.48
C ILE A 70 -5.34 13.76 3.52
N PRO A 71 -5.98 12.63 3.15
CA PRO A 71 -6.57 11.74 4.14
C PRO A 71 -5.53 11.09 5.08
N PHE A 72 -4.29 10.89 4.64
CA PHE A 72 -3.23 10.33 5.48
C PHE A 72 -2.75 11.29 6.56
N LEU A 73 -2.93 12.61 6.41
CA LEU A 73 -2.63 13.59 7.45
C LEU A 73 -3.46 13.39 8.74
N PHE A 74 -4.61 12.73 8.63
CA PHE A 74 -5.45 12.36 9.79
C PHE A 74 -4.95 11.09 10.50
N ILE A 75 -4.08 10.30 9.86
CA ILE A 75 -3.53 9.06 10.39
C ILE A 75 -2.13 9.30 10.98
N THR A 76 -1.29 10.05 10.26
CA THR A 76 0.09 10.34 10.66
C THR A 76 0.48 11.76 10.28
N GLN A 77 1.26 12.41 11.16
CA GLN A 77 1.87 13.72 10.88
C GLN A 77 3.39 13.61 10.77
N ASN A 78 3.93 12.37 10.78
CA ASN A 78 5.37 12.15 10.60
C ASN A 78 5.76 12.46 9.15
N PRO A 79 6.62 13.47 8.90
CA PRO A 79 6.97 13.90 7.55
C PRO A 79 7.72 12.82 6.76
N ALA A 80 8.49 11.97 7.44
CA ALA A 80 9.20 10.88 6.76
C ALA A 80 8.22 9.81 6.27
N THR A 81 7.21 9.45 7.08
CA THR A 81 6.14 8.53 6.68
C THR A 81 5.36 9.08 5.48
N LEU A 82 4.94 10.34 5.55
CA LEU A 82 4.22 11.00 4.46
C LEU A 82 5.06 11.10 3.18
N ALA A 83 6.36 11.37 3.30
CA ALA A 83 7.28 11.40 2.16
C ALA A 83 7.42 10.02 1.51
N VAL A 84 7.46 8.94 2.30
CA VAL A 84 7.49 7.57 1.76
C VAL A 84 6.17 7.21 1.09
N ILE A 85 5.02 7.47 1.75
CA ILE A 85 3.69 7.21 1.17
C ILE A 85 3.52 7.97 -0.16
N GLY A 86 3.73 9.27 -0.17
CA GLY A 86 3.56 10.10 -1.38
C GLY A 86 4.60 9.80 -2.45
N GLY A 87 5.85 9.61 -2.08
CA GLY A 87 6.94 9.32 -3.02
C GLY A 87 6.75 7.97 -3.71
N THR A 88 6.41 6.92 -2.98
CA THR A 88 6.14 5.60 -3.55
C THR A 88 4.86 5.60 -4.39
N HIS A 89 3.81 6.29 -3.93
CA HIS A 89 2.58 6.46 -4.70
C HIS A 89 2.87 7.15 -6.05
N PHE A 90 3.63 8.26 -6.02
CA PHE A 90 4.06 8.95 -7.25
C PHE A 90 4.79 8.00 -8.21
N VAL A 91 5.74 7.22 -7.70
CA VAL A 91 6.56 6.32 -8.53
C VAL A 91 5.70 5.22 -9.16
N ILE A 92 4.84 4.59 -8.37
CA ILE A 92 3.97 3.50 -8.85
C ILE A 92 3.04 4.01 -9.95
N ASP A 93 2.35 5.12 -9.70
CA ASP A 93 1.39 5.70 -10.63
C ASP A 93 2.05 6.25 -11.89
N ARG A 94 3.10 7.06 -11.73
CA ARG A 94 3.76 7.72 -12.86
C ARG A 94 4.33 6.74 -13.87
N TRP A 95 4.90 5.62 -13.41
CA TRP A 95 5.46 4.58 -14.28
C TRP A 95 4.56 3.36 -14.45
N HIS A 96 3.34 3.42 -13.88
CA HIS A 96 2.34 2.37 -14.00
C HIS A 96 2.92 1.00 -13.60
N LEU A 97 3.55 0.94 -12.41
CA LEU A 97 4.33 -0.22 -11.99
C LEU A 97 3.49 -1.46 -11.77
N ALA A 98 2.20 -1.32 -11.47
CA ALA A 98 1.28 -2.43 -11.27
C ALA A 98 1.27 -3.43 -12.45
N ARG A 99 1.43 -2.96 -13.70
CA ARG A 99 1.49 -3.83 -14.89
C ARG A 99 2.73 -4.73 -14.90
N TYR A 100 3.86 -4.24 -14.37
CA TYR A 100 5.08 -5.07 -14.28
C TYR A 100 4.93 -6.16 -13.23
N VAL A 101 4.32 -5.84 -12.09
CA VAL A 101 4.01 -6.81 -11.03
C VAL A 101 2.99 -7.83 -11.53
N ALA A 102 1.95 -7.37 -12.24
CA ALA A 102 0.96 -8.25 -12.88
C ALA A 102 1.61 -9.23 -13.86
N TRP A 103 2.52 -8.75 -14.71
CA TRP A 103 3.26 -9.61 -15.63
C TRP A 103 4.20 -10.59 -14.91
N LEU A 104 4.98 -10.09 -13.93
CA LEU A 104 5.97 -10.89 -13.21
C LEU A 104 5.32 -12.04 -12.44
N LYS A 105 4.19 -11.79 -11.76
CA LYS A 105 3.46 -12.84 -11.02
C LYS A 105 2.90 -13.96 -11.91
N ASN A 106 2.62 -13.64 -13.17
CA ASN A 106 2.10 -14.62 -14.13
C ASN A 106 3.22 -15.41 -14.83
N ARG A 107 4.47 -14.95 -14.75
CA ARG A 107 5.62 -15.54 -15.45
C ARG A 107 5.88 -17.03 -15.16
N PRO A 108 5.74 -17.53 -13.93
CA PRO A 108 5.97 -18.94 -13.61
C PRO A 108 4.89 -19.90 -14.12
N TRP A 109 3.75 -19.39 -14.59
CA TRP A 109 2.59 -20.21 -14.90
C TRP A 109 2.49 -20.54 -16.39
N PRO A 110 1.90 -21.72 -16.75
CA PRO A 110 1.63 -22.08 -18.14
C PRO A 110 0.79 -21.03 -18.85
N GLY A 111 1.10 -20.75 -20.11
CA GLY A 111 0.42 -19.70 -20.90
C GLY A 111 0.92 -18.29 -20.63
N SER A 112 2.04 -18.12 -19.90
CA SER A 112 2.66 -16.82 -19.74
C SER A 112 3.19 -16.28 -21.08
N SER A 113 2.86 -15.01 -21.37
CA SER A 113 3.34 -14.30 -22.57
C SER A 113 4.56 -13.44 -22.29
N SER A 114 5.23 -13.05 -23.36
CA SER A 114 6.37 -12.14 -23.29
C SER A 114 5.93 -10.74 -22.80
N TRP A 115 6.87 -9.98 -22.24
CA TRP A 115 6.60 -8.59 -21.87
C TRP A 115 6.12 -7.74 -23.05
N SER A 116 6.64 -8.00 -24.25
CA SER A 116 6.27 -7.28 -25.47
C SER A 116 4.78 -7.38 -25.80
N GLU A 117 4.16 -8.51 -25.48
CA GLU A 117 2.73 -8.76 -25.70
C GLU A 117 1.87 -8.20 -24.55
N CYS A 118 2.38 -8.23 -23.32
CA CYS A 118 1.64 -7.86 -22.12
C CYS A 118 1.79 -6.38 -21.70
N LYS A 119 2.48 -5.53 -22.46
CA LYS A 119 2.87 -4.15 -22.10
C LYS A 119 1.71 -3.26 -21.62
N ALA A 120 0.51 -3.48 -22.14
CA ALA A 120 -0.65 -2.62 -21.84
C ALA A 120 -1.11 -2.76 -20.38
N THR A 121 -1.26 -4.00 -19.92
CA THR A 121 -1.87 -4.32 -18.62
C THR A 121 -1.04 -5.28 -17.75
N GLY A 122 0.00 -5.90 -18.31
CA GLY A 122 0.75 -6.99 -17.66
C GLY A 122 0.06 -8.36 -17.75
N PHE A 123 -1.08 -8.46 -18.45
CA PHE A 123 -1.82 -9.71 -18.69
C PHE A 123 -1.76 -10.10 -20.16
N HIS A 124 -2.08 -11.38 -20.43
CA HIS A 124 -2.13 -11.92 -21.79
C HIS A 124 -3.09 -11.11 -22.67
N PRO A 125 -2.76 -10.89 -23.97
CA PRO A 125 -3.61 -10.10 -24.89
C PRO A 125 -5.05 -10.64 -25.03
N ASP A 126 -5.22 -11.96 -24.93
CA ASP A 126 -6.53 -12.61 -25.02
C ASP A 126 -7.38 -12.46 -23.73
N THR A 127 -6.79 -11.90 -22.66
CA THR A 127 -7.56 -11.60 -21.45
C THR A 127 -8.60 -10.52 -21.77
N PRO A 128 -9.90 -10.72 -21.47
CA PRO A 128 -10.91 -9.71 -21.74
C PRO A 128 -10.50 -8.34 -21.19
N PRO A 129 -10.65 -7.23 -21.95
CA PRO A 129 -10.17 -5.91 -21.54
C PRO A 129 -10.70 -5.44 -20.17
N TRP A 130 -11.97 -5.72 -19.86
CA TRP A 130 -12.57 -5.39 -18.58
C TRP A 130 -11.91 -6.15 -17.42
N LEU A 131 -11.57 -7.43 -17.62
CA LEU A 131 -10.94 -8.27 -16.60
C LEU A 131 -9.49 -7.84 -16.35
N SER A 132 -8.71 -7.64 -17.42
CA SER A 132 -7.32 -7.18 -17.29
C SER A 132 -7.24 -5.80 -16.62
N ALA A 133 -8.17 -4.89 -16.93
CA ALA A 133 -8.24 -3.57 -16.27
C ALA A 133 -8.51 -3.71 -14.76
N TRP A 134 -9.51 -4.51 -14.36
CA TRP A 134 -9.81 -4.75 -12.95
C TRP A 134 -8.65 -5.42 -12.21
N LEU A 135 -8.02 -6.40 -12.82
CA LEU A 135 -6.89 -7.09 -12.19
C LEU A 135 -5.68 -6.17 -11.99
N VAL A 136 -5.41 -5.25 -12.93
CA VAL A 136 -4.35 -4.23 -12.75
C VAL A 136 -4.70 -3.26 -11.63
N ILE A 137 -5.94 -2.77 -11.57
CA ILE A 137 -6.40 -1.89 -10.50
C ILE A 137 -6.24 -2.56 -9.13
N ILE A 138 -6.61 -3.85 -9.01
CA ILE A 138 -6.44 -4.59 -7.76
C ILE A 138 -4.96 -4.71 -7.39
N VAL A 139 -4.07 -5.04 -8.34
CA VAL A 139 -2.63 -5.11 -8.08
C VAL A 139 -2.09 -3.76 -7.62
N ASP A 140 -2.50 -2.69 -8.27
CA ASP A 140 -2.12 -1.32 -7.95
C ASP A 140 -2.51 -0.94 -6.51
N ASN A 141 -3.79 -1.13 -6.17
CA ASN A 141 -4.30 -0.89 -4.82
C ASN A 141 -3.55 -1.71 -3.75
N VAL A 142 -3.32 -2.99 -4.00
CA VAL A 142 -2.60 -3.85 -3.05
C VAL A 142 -1.17 -3.36 -2.84
N MET A 143 -0.48 -2.92 -3.90
CA MET A 143 0.86 -2.36 -3.77
C MET A 143 0.86 -1.11 -2.88
N HIS A 144 -0.06 -0.18 -3.11
CA HIS A 144 -0.18 1.03 -2.30
C HIS A 144 -0.52 0.72 -0.84
N VAL A 145 -1.53 -0.12 -0.59
CA VAL A 145 -1.96 -0.49 0.76
C VAL A 145 -0.83 -1.16 1.55
N VAL A 146 -0.10 -2.08 0.92
CA VAL A 146 1.04 -2.75 1.57
C VAL A 146 2.15 -1.75 1.92
N ILE A 147 2.53 -0.88 0.99
CA ILE A 147 3.59 0.11 1.23
C ILE A 147 3.17 1.13 2.29
N ASN A 148 1.93 1.61 2.23
CA ASN A 148 1.39 2.54 3.23
C ASN A 148 1.40 1.94 4.63
N GLY A 149 0.95 0.67 4.76
CA GLY A 149 0.98 -0.05 6.03
C GLY A 149 2.39 -0.21 6.59
N LEU A 150 3.34 -0.59 5.75
CA LEU A 150 4.74 -0.69 6.13
C LEU A 150 5.32 0.67 6.54
N ALA A 151 5.03 1.74 5.80
CA ALA A 151 5.50 3.08 6.12
C ALA A 151 4.95 3.57 7.47
N ILE A 152 3.66 3.37 7.73
CA ILE A 152 3.02 3.74 9.00
C ILE A 152 3.58 2.92 10.15
N ALA A 153 3.71 1.59 9.99
CA ALA A 153 4.15 0.70 11.07
C ALA A 153 5.63 0.86 11.45
N TYR A 154 6.51 1.16 10.49
CA TYR A 154 7.96 1.16 10.73
C TYR A 154 8.60 2.54 10.75
N ILE A 155 7.95 3.57 10.21
CA ILE A 155 8.48 4.93 10.15
C ILE A 155 7.61 5.89 10.98
N GLY A 156 6.32 5.55 11.16
CA GLY A 156 5.34 6.41 11.84
C GLY A 156 5.43 6.43 13.37
N THR A 157 6.27 5.57 13.95
CA THR A 157 6.48 5.45 15.42
C THR A 157 7.48 6.46 15.93
#